data_03cb7258d4e552e146378011aa813894
#
_entry.id   03cb7258d4e552e146378011aa813894
#
_cell.length_a   1.000
_cell.length_b   1.000
_cell.length_c   1.000
_cell.angle_alpha   90.00
_cell.angle_beta   90.00
_cell.angle_gamma   90.00
#
_symmetry.space_group_name_H-M   'P 1'
#
loop_
_entity.id
_entity.type
_entity.pdbx_description
1 polymer ?
#
loop_
_entity_poly.entity_id
_entity_poly.type
_entity_poly.pdbx_seq_one_letter_code
_entity_poly.pdbx_strand_id
1 'polypeptide(L)'
;MNSIDANTKSEVQLRVIMMAMAAVVMLMSFAMNVVGATAVYLPGMEIPLPESCGSRLAFGVDCPACGMTRAFISISHGRFYDAWRFNPASFLTYLFIFIKLPWHGYQLYRMRRNQRRIDAIWIYYLPMAVLAAMLCQWLVKVSGIFA
;
A
#
# COMPACT_ATOMS: atom_id res chain seq x y z
N MET A 1 -11.39 -2.45 36.62
CA MET A 1 -10.01 -2.75 36.19
C MET A 1 -9.92 -3.51 34.89
N ASN A 2 -10.94 -4.24 34.42
CA ASN A 2 -10.86 -5.13 33.26
C ASN A 2 -11.13 -4.51 31.86
N SER A 3 -11.75 -3.35 31.74
CA SER A 3 -12.09 -2.74 30.44
C SER A 3 -10.91 -2.01 29.79
N ILE A 4 -10.04 -1.39 30.58
CA ILE A 4 -8.85 -0.67 30.09
C ILE A 4 -7.83 -1.66 29.53
N ASP A 5 -7.66 -2.81 30.17
CA ASP A 5 -6.72 -3.85 29.73
C ASP A 5 -7.20 -4.53 28.43
N ALA A 6 -8.49 -4.76 28.27
CA ALA A 6 -9.07 -5.33 27.06
C ALA A 6 -8.92 -4.40 25.86
N ASN A 7 -9.16 -3.10 26.02
CA ASN A 7 -9.00 -2.10 24.97
C ASN A 7 -7.54 -1.95 24.53
N THR A 8 -6.62 -1.97 25.50
CA THR A 8 -5.17 -1.89 25.21
C THR A 8 -4.68 -3.13 24.45
N LYS A 9 -5.17 -4.32 24.80
CA LYS A 9 -4.84 -5.57 24.09
C LYS A 9 -5.35 -5.54 22.65
N SER A 10 -6.59 -5.11 22.42
CA SER A 10 -7.15 -5.04 21.06
C SER A 10 -6.39 -4.05 20.16
N GLU A 11 -5.95 -2.92 20.71
CA GLU A 11 -5.14 -1.96 19.95
C GLU A 11 -3.75 -2.47 19.62
N VAL A 12 -3.08 -3.15 20.55
CA VAL A 12 -1.79 -3.78 20.28
C VAL A 12 -1.95 -4.82 19.18
N GLN A 13 -2.97 -5.65 19.27
CA GLN A 13 -3.26 -6.68 18.28
C GLN A 13 -3.52 -6.08 16.88
N LEU A 14 -4.33 -5.04 16.79
CA LEU A 14 -4.60 -4.34 15.54
C LEU A 14 -3.31 -3.76 14.93
N ARG A 15 -2.44 -3.13 15.73
CA ARG A 15 -1.16 -2.59 15.26
C ARG A 15 -0.23 -3.67 14.74
N VAL A 16 -0.15 -4.81 15.44
CA VAL A 16 0.65 -5.96 15.00
C VAL A 16 0.14 -6.50 13.67
N ILE A 17 -1.18 -6.65 13.51
CA ILE A 17 -1.78 -7.10 12.25
C ILE A 17 -1.46 -6.12 11.11
N MET A 18 -1.63 -4.83 11.33
CA MET A 18 -1.31 -3.81 10.32
C MET A 18 0.17 -3.80 9.93
N MET A 19 1.07 -3.98 10.91
CA MET A 19 2.50 -4.12 10.65
C MET A 19 2.81 -5.38 9.83
N ALA A 20 2.22 -6.51 10.20
CA ALA A 20 2.42 -7.77 9.49
C ALA A 20 1.93 -7.66 8.04
N MET A 21 0.75 -7.09 7.82
CA MET A 21 0.23 -6.85 6.46
C MET A 21 1.13 -5.92 5.65
N ALA A 22 1.59 -4.81 6.24
CA ALA A 22 2.50 -3.89 5.58
C ALA A 22 3.84 -4.55 5.23
N ALA A 23 4.39 -5.33 6.15
CA ALA A 23 5.62 -6.09 5.93
C ALA A 23 5.46 -7.13 4.81
N VAL A 24 4.35 -7.86 4.78
CA VAL A 24 4.05 -8.83 3.72
C VAL A 24 3.97 -8.14 2.36
N VAL A 25 3.26 -7.02 2.26
CA VAL A 25 3.18 -6.25 1.00
C VAL A 25 4.56 -5.80 0.53
N MET A 26 5.39 -5.29 1.44
CA MET A 26 6.75 -4.88 1.10
C MET A 26 7.62 -6.06 0.66
N LEU A 27 7.61 -7.14 1.40
CA LEU A 27 8.39 -8.36 1.06
C LEU A 27 7.94 -8.94 -0.28
N MET A 28 6.64 -9.03 -0.53
CA MET A 28 6.10 -9.49 -1.80
C MET A 28 6.52 -8.58 -2.96
N SER A 29 6.53 -7.26 -2.77
CA SER A 29 6.97 -6.34 -3.82
C SER A 29 8.45 -6.51 -4.21
N PHE A 30 9.31 -6.96 -3.29
CA PHE A 30 10.70 -7.30 -3.58
C PHE A 30 10.86 -8.70 -4.19
N ALA A 31 10.00 -9.65 -3.78
CA ALA A 31 10.09 -11.04 -4.24
C ALA A 31 9.51 -11.23 -5.66
N MET A 32 8.51 -10.46 -6.03
CA MET A 32 7.82 -10.56 -7.32
C MET A 32 8.57 -9.80 -8.42
N ASN A 33 8.38 -10.22 -9.67
CA ASN A 33 8.95 -9.55 -10.85
C ASN A 33 7.84 -9.15 -11.83
N VAL A 34 8.03 -8.01 -12.49
CA VAL A 34 7.19 -7.54 -13.59
C VAL A 34 7.99 -7.69 -14.87
N VAL A 35 7.45 -8.45 -15.83
CA VAL A 35 8.01 -8.63 -17.16
C VAL A 35 7.03 -8.04 -18.18
N GLY A 36 7.50 -7.09 -18.97
CA GLY A 36 6.66 -6.35 -19.90
C GLY A 36 5.67 -5.40 -19.21
N ALA A 37 4.59 -5.10 -19.91
CA ALA A 37 3.59 -4.13 -19.46
C ALA A 37 2.51 -4.74 -18.53
N THR A 38 2.31 -6.06 -18.57
CA THR A 38 1.12 -6.69 -18.00
C THR A 38 1.38 -7.85 -17.06
N ALA A 39 2.48 -8.58 -17.25
CA ALA A 39 2.71 -9.83 -16.56
C ALA A 39 3.44 -9.63 -15.23
N VAL A 40 2.86 -10.16 -14.14
CA VAL A 40 3.47 -10.25 -12.81
C VAL A 40 3.76 -11.72 -12.53
N TYR A 41 5.00 -12.02 -12.16
CA TYR A 41 5.44 -13.39 -11.85
C TYR A 41 5.72 -13.55 -10.37
N LEU A 42 5.26 -14.67 -9.81
CA LEU A 42 5.64 -15.09 -8.47
C LEU A 42 7.07 -15.66 -8.47
N PRO A 43 7.81 -15.52 -7.38
CA PRO A 43 9.13 -16.13 -7.25
C PRO A 43 9.03 -17.64 -7.43
N GLY A 44 9.78 -18.19 -8.40
CA GLY A 44 9.80 -19.62 -8.71
C GLY A 44 8.66 -20.15 -9.58
N MET A 45 7.76 -19.31 -10.07
CA MET A 45 6.72 -19.68 -11.04
C MET A 45 6.92 -18.94 -12.36
N GLU A 46 6.89 -19.67 -13.46
CA GLU A 46 6.93 -19.10 -14.83
C GLU A 46 5.53 -18.71 -15.35
N ILE A 47 4.49 -18.94 -14.55
CA ILE A 47 3.11 -18.66 -14.91
C ILE A 47 2.78 -17.21 -14.52
N PRO A 48 2.41 -16.35 -15.48
CA PRO A 48 2.00 -14.99 -15.18
C PRO A 48 0.68 -14.99 -14.41
N LEU A 49 0.59 -14.15 -13.37
CA LEU A 49 -0.66 -13.91 -12.68
C LEU A 49 -1.66 -13.24 -13.63
N PRO A 50 -2.92 -13.72 -13.67
CA PRO A 50 -3.93 -13.12 -14.53
C PRO A 50 -4.20 -11.68 -14.14
N GLU A 51 -4.50 -10.84 -15.11
CA GLU A 51 -4.98 -9.47 -14.87
C GLU A 51 -6.38 -9.53 -14.22
N SER A 52 -6.43 -9.43 -12.91
CA SER A 52 -7.66 -9.54 -12.13
C SER A 52 -8.18 -8.18 -11.67
N CYS A 53 -8.42 -7.25 -12.61
CA CYS A 53 -9.15 -6.03 -12.29
C CYS A 53 -10.65 -6.27 -12.47
N GLY A 54 -11.38 -6.47 -11.36
CA GLY A 54 -12.83 -6.68 -11.40
C GLY A 54 -13.61 -5.53 -12.05
N SER A 55 -13.14 -4.29 -11.89
CA SER A 55 -13.73 -3.11 -12.52
C SER A 55 -13.55 -3.13 -14.04
N ARG A 56 -12.38 -3.55 -14.52
CA ARG A 56 -12.11 -3.67 -15.96
C ARG A 56 -12.93 -4.79 -16.59
N LEU A 57 -13.11 -5.91 -15.86
CA LEU A 57 -13.95 -7.02 -16.30
C LEU A 57 -15.44 -6.66 -16.34
N ALA A 58 -15.93 -5.90 -15.33
CA ALA A 58 -17.35 -5.58 -15.20
C ALA A 58 -17.77 -4.35 -16.01
N PHE A 59 -16.93 -3.32 -16.08
CA PHE A 59 -17.28 -2.00 -16.63
C PHE A 59 -16.36 -1.52 -17.76
N GLY A 60 -15.34 -2.29 -18.12
CA GLY A 60 -14.34 -1.88 -19.13
C GLY A 60 -13.43 -0.72 -18.71
N VAL A 61 -13.53 -0.23 -17.47
CA VAL A 61 -12.81 0.93 -16.94
C VAL A 61 -11.82 0.49 -15.87
N ASP A 62 -10.60 1.02 -15.92
CA ASP A 62 -9.58 0.77 -14.90
C ASP A 62 -10.01 1.38 -13.56
N CYS A 63 -9.85 0.64 -12.47
CA CYS A 63 -10.09 1.16 -11.11
C CYS A 63 -8.95 2.11 -10.66
N PRO A 64 -9.17 2.95 -9.62
CA PRO A 64 -8.13 3.86 -9.10
C PRO A 64 -6.86 3.14 -8.65
N ALA A 65 -6.96 1.89 -8.21
CA ALA A 65 -5.85 1.06 -7.77
C ALA A 65 -5.23 0.21 -8.91
N CYS A 66 -5.74 0.33 -10.15
CA CYS A 66 -5.23 -0.47 -11.27
C CYS A 66 -3.77 -0.15 -11.54
N GLY A 67 -2.93 -1.18 -11.66
CA GLY A 67 -1.49 -1.05 -11.82
C GLY A 67 -0.70 -0.82 -10.52
N MET A 68 -1.34 -0.69 -9.36
CA MET A 68 -0.68 -0.45 -8.07
C MET A 68 0.34 -1.54 -7.72
N THR A 69 -0.02 -2.81 -7.90
CA THR A 69 0.89 -3.95 -7.63
C THR A 69 2.13 -3.89 -8.51
N ARG A 70 1.95 -3.67 -9.82
CA ARG A 70 3.07 -3.51 -10.78
C ARG A 70 3.95 -2.33 -10.44
N ALA A 71 3.34 -1.22 -10.05
CA ALA A 71 4.05 -0.02 -9.63
C ALA A 71 4.86 -0.27 -8.34
N PHE A 72 4.33 -0.98 -7.35
CA PHE A 72 5.04 -1.33 -6.12
C PHE A 72 6.26 -2.22 -6.40
N ILE A 73 6.10 -3.24 -7.24
CA ILE A 73 7.20 -4.11 -7.67
C ILE A 73 8.26 -3.28 -8.40
N SER A 74 7.85 -2.38 -9.29
CA SER A 74 8.77 -1.52 -10.03
C SER A 74 9.54 -0.56 -9.12
N ILE A 75 8.89 0.03 -8.10
CA ILE A 75 9.54 0.87 -7.08
C ILE A 75 10.59 0.05 -6.31
N SER A 76 10.23 -1.16 -5.85
CA SER A 76 11.14 -2.02 -5.10
C SER A 76 12.38 -2.41 -5.88
N HIS A 77 12.29 -2.49 -7.21
CA HIS A 77 13.41 -2.78 -8.12
C HIS A 77 14.08 -1.54 -8.70
N GLY A 78 13.75 -0.32 -8.22
CA GLY A 78 14.36 0.93 -8.68
C GLY A 78 13.89 1.41 -10.05
N ARG A 79 12.87 0.77 -10.64
CA ARG A 79 12.30 1.13 -11.95
C ARG A 79 11.22 2.20 -11.78
N PHE A 80 11.62 3.40 -11.37
CA PHE A 80 10.69 4.49 -11.03
C PHE A 80 9.88 4.98 -12.23
N TYR A 81 10.48 4.99 -13.42
CA TYR A 81 9.78 5.40 -14.65
C TYR A 81 8.60 4.47 -14.96
N ASP A 82 8.80 3.16 -14.87
CA ASP A 82 7.74 2.16 -15.09
C ASP A 82 6.66 2.28 -14.01
N ALA A 83 7.05 2.48 -12.75
CA ALA A 83 6.11 2.68 -11.66
C ALA A 83 5.22 3.90 -11.90
N TRP A 84 5.79 5.00 -12.38
CA TRP A 84 5.03 6.21 -12.73
C TRP A 84 4.00 5.94 -13.84
N ARG A 85 4.40 5.21 -14.86
CA ARG A 85 3.50 4.83 -15.97
C ARG A 85 2.37 3.91 -15.53
N PHE A 86 2.62 2.99 -14.59
CA PHE A 86 1.61 2.08 -14.08
C PHE A 86 0.60 2.81 -13.18
N ASN A 87 1.07 3.53 -12.18
CA ASN A 87 0.21 4.27 -11.26
C ASN A 87 1.02 5.32 -10.48
N PRO A 88 0.94 6.63 -10.82
CA PRO A 88 1.67 7.69 -10.11
C PRO A 88 1.35 7.78 -8.62
N ALA A 89 0.10 7.49 -8.19
CA ALA A 89 -0.28 7.50 -6.78
C ALA A 89 0.42 6.41 -5.95
N SER A 90 1.04 5.42 -6.62
CA SER A 90 1.78 4.35 -5.96
C SER A 90 2.97 4.88 -5.15
N PHE A 91 3.62 5.97 -5.58
CA PHE A 91 4.73 6.57 -4.83
C PHE A 91 4.31 7.06 -3.46
N LEU A 92 3.19 7.78 -3.39
CA LEU A 92 2.64 8.26 -2.12
C LEU A 92 2.21 7.10 -1.24
N THR A 93 1.56 6.09 -1.82
CA THR A 93 1.09 4.91 -1.09
C THR A 93 2.26 4.07 -0.58
N TYR A 94 3.28 3.86 -1.41
CA TYR A 94 4.49 3.13 -1.03
C TYR A 94 5.26 3.84 0.09
N LEU A 95 5.46 5.15 -0.06
CA LEU A 95 6.09 6.00 0.96
C LEU A 95 5.29 5.98 2.28
N PHE A 96 3.97 6.03 2.19
CA PHE A 96 3.09 5.94 3.35
C PHE A 96 3.28 4.62 4.10
N ILE A 97 3.29 3.47 3.40
CA ILE A 97 3.52 2.16 4.00
C ILE A 97 4.92 2.11 4.62
N PHE A 98 5.93 2.61 3.91
CA PHE A 98 7.32 2.64 4.37
C PHE A 98 7.50 3.44 5.67
N ILE A 99 6.82 4.57 5.81
CA ILE A 99 6.85 5.40 7.03
C ILE A 99 6.01 4.76 8.15
N LYS A 100 4.86 4.18 7.82
CA LYS A 100 3.96 3.56 8.80
C LYS A 100 4.57 2.36 9.51
N LEU A 101 5.37 1.58 8.80
CA LEU A 101 5.98 0.37 9.34
C LEU A 101 6.86 0.67 10.58
N PRO A 102 7.90 1.52 10.50
CA PRO A 102 8.74 1.86 11.65
C PRO A 102 7.96 2.65 12.72
N TRP A 103 6.98 3.47 12.30
CA TRP A 103 6.14 4.21 13.24
C TRP A 103 5.32 3.29 14.14
N HIS A 104 4.66 2.27 13.58
CA HIS A 104 3.93 1.30 14.38
C HIS A 104 4.86 0.50 15.29
N GLY A 105 6.05 0.13 14.82
CA GLY A 105 7.07 -0.52 15.63
C GLY A 105 7.51 0.34 16.82
N TYR A 106 7.77 1.63 16.58
CA TYR A 106 8.13 2.59 17.62
C TYR A 106 7.01 2.78 18.66
N GLN A 107 5.76 2.88 18.21
CA GLN A 107 4.61 2.97 19.12
C GLN A 107 4.46 1.71 19.98
N LEU A 108 4.62 0.51 19.40
CA LEU A 108 4.61 -0.74 20.16
C LEU A 108 5.72 -0.80 21.19
N TYR A 109 6.92 -0.38 20.84
CA TYR A 109 8.06 -0.30 21.77
C TYR A 109 7.73 0.63 22.96
N ARG A 110 7.16 1.80 22.69
CA ARG A 110 6.73 2.75 23.74
C ARG A 110 5.63 2.19 24.64
N MET A 111 4.64 1.51 24.06
CA MET A 111 3.56 0.87 24.83
C MET A 111 4.11 -0.20 25.77
N ARG A 112 5.08 -1.00 25.34
CA ARG A 112 5.77 -1.97 26.21
C ARG A 112 6.56 -1.31 27.35
N ARG A 113 7.02 -0.07 27.17
CA ARG A 113 7.72 0.73 28.16
C ARG A 113 6.78 1.57 29.05
N ASN A 114 5.47 1.35 28.97
CA ASN A 114 4.43 2.09 29.69
C ASN A 114 4.53 3.63 29.50
N GLN A 115 5.01 4.08 28.34
CA GLN A 115 5.12 5.49 27.98
C GLN A 115 3.86 5.97 27.26
N ARG A 116 3.51 7.26 27.45
CA ARG A 116 2.38 7.88 26.75
C ARG A 116 2.52 7.76 25.22
N ARG A 117 1.40 7.56 24.54
CA ARG A 117 1.30 7.56 23.10
C ARG A 117 1.70 8.93 22.55
N ILE A 118 2.31 8.93 21.37
CA ILE A 118 2.47 10.15 20.58
C ILE A 118 1.39 10.12 19.52
N ASP A 119 0.39 10.99 19.66
CA ASP A 119 -0.64 11.18 18.65
C ASP A 119 -0.11 12.19 17.62
N ALA A 120 0.53 11.66 16.58
CA ALA A 120 0.96 12.48 15.46
C ALA A 120 -0.25 12.70 14.53
N ILE A 121 -0.86 13.85 14.64
CA ILE A 121 -2.09 14.22 13.91
C ILE A 121 -1.92 14.08 12.38
N TRP A 122 -0.74 14.35 11.85
CA TRP A 122 -0.43 14.23 10.41
C TRP A 122 -0.55 12.79 9.90
N ILE A 123 -0.44 11.76 10.77
CA ILE A 123 -0.62 10.34 10.39
C ILE A 123 -2.06 10.04 9.99
N TYR A 124 -3.03 10.77 10.51
CA TYR A 124 -4.44 10.63 10.14
C TYR A 124 -4.74 11.32 8.80
N TYR A 125 -4.07 12.42 8.48
CA TYR A 125 -4.27 13.12 7.21
C TYR A 125 -3.56 12.47 6.02
N LEU A 126 -2.48 11.73 6.27
CA LEU A 126 -1.71 11.07 5.22
C LEU A 126 -2.52 10.05 4.40
N PRO A 127 -3.32 9.14 5.00
CA PRO A 127 -4.19 8.24 4.22
C PRO A 127 -5.28 8.99 3.44
N MET A 128 -5.77 10.10 3.96
CA MET A 128 -6.72 10.96 3.23
C MET A 128 -6.08 11.60 2.01
N ALA A 129 -4.84 12.07 2.14
CA ALA A 129 -4.07 12.61 1.02
C ALA A 129 -3.79 11.55 -0.05
N VAL A 130 -3.43 10.32 0.35
CA VAL A 130 -3.24 9.19 -0.57
C VAL A 130 -4.53 8.88 -1.31
N LEU A 131 -5.66 8.80 -0.60
CA LEU A 131 -6.96 8.53 -1.19
C LEU A 131 -7.35 9.64 -2.19
N ALA A 132 -7.18 10.90 -1.81
CA ALA A 132 -7.44 12.04 -2.69
C ALA A 132 -6.58 12.00 -3.96
N ALA A 133 -5.29 11.70 -3.83
CA ALA A 133 -4.38 11.55 -4.97
C ALA A 133 -4.81 10.42 -5.92
N MET A 134 -5.23 9.27 -5.36
CA MET A 134 -5.75 8.14 -6.15
C MET A 134 -7.02 8.51 -6.91
N LEU A 135 -7.95 9.20 -6.26
CA LEU A 135 -9.21 9.63 -6.88
C LEU A 135 -8.97 10.69 -7.96
N CYS A 136 -8.12 11.69 -7.70
CA CYS A 136 -7.76 12.70 -8.69
C CYS A 136 -7.12 12.07 -9.93
N GLN A 137 -6.16 11.17 -9.74
CA GLN A 137 -5.52 10.46 -10.83
C GLN A 137 -6.52 9.63 -11.64
N TRP A 138 -7.44 8.94 -10.95
CA TRP A 138 -8.47 8.14 -11.61
C TRP A 138 -9.42 8.99 -12.43
N LEU A 139 -9.87 10.13 -11.91
CA LEU A 139 -10.72 11.08 -12.62
C LEU A 139 -10.04 11.61 -13.89
N VAL A 140 -8.75 11.95 -13.79
CA VAL A 140 -7.95 12.39 -14.94
C VAL A 140 -7.85 11.29 -15.99
N LYS A 141 -7.63 10.03 -15.55
CA LYS A 141 -7.53 8.88 -16.47
C LYS A 141 -8.85 8.57 -17.16
N VAL A 142 -9.97 8.64 -16.43
CA VAL A 142 -11.32 8.40 -16.98
C VAL A 142 -11.79 9.54 -17.88
N SER A 143 -11.40 10.78 -17.60
CA SER A 143 -11.76 11.95 -18.44
C SER A 143 -11.03 11.99 -19.79
N GLY A 144 -10.12 11.05 -20.06
CA GLY A 144 -9.39 10.96 -21.34
C GLY A 144 -8.37 12.08 -21.57
N ILE A 145 -8.04 12.88 -20.54
CA ILE A 145 -7.09 14.00 -20.66
C ILE A 145 -5.65 13.50 -20.87
N PHE A 146 -5.39 12.22 -20.55
CA PHE A 146 -4.10 11.54 -20.75
C PHE A 146 -4.30 10.18 -21.47
N ALA A 147 -5.07 10.16 -22.52
CA ALA A 147 -5.14 9.01 -23.43
C ALA A 147 -3.99 9.03 -24.42
#